data_f095ebc545342e90eb056845d14e565a
#
_entry.id   f095ebc545342e90eb056845d14e565a
#
_cell.length_a   1.000
_cell.length_b   1.000
_cell.length_c   1.000
_cell.angle_alpha   90.00
_cell.angle_beta   90.00
_cell.angle_gamma   90.00
#
_symmetry.space_group_name_H-M   'P 1'
#
loop_
_entity.id
_entity.type
_entity.pdbx_description
1 polymer ?
#
loop_
_entity_poly.entity_id
_entity_poly.type
_entity_poly.pdbx_seq_one_letter_code
_entity_poly.pdbx_strand_id
1 'polypeptide(L)'
;MDELIPLNNQDAEVVFELAQCSNGSKIGLATLNVPKALNALNLNMIRLLDKQLKHWADDDELAFVVLKGMGDKAFCAGGDVVSLHSAMATGEPADYGQTFFSEEYRLDYTIHCYNKPIVVWGDGIIMGGGMGLMAGASHRVVTERSKLAMPEITIGLYPDVGASYFLQKAPDNIGLFLGLTGALMNADDARFAALADHSIDSNKFTTLLATLCEQSWGKVAALNHDKLTQLLKKFDGESKTMEKGGLRTHLNTINRMSEYSDLAGKVNYLTGIESDDKWLAKAVKTLKHGCPLSAHLVFEQLKRAQGLSLKACFKMELGMSVTCCEVGEFQEGVRALLIDKDMSPQWQYPSLQEVPESVIERFFNRQWREHPLETLV
;
A
#
# COMPACT_ATOMS: atom_id res chain seq x y z
N MET A 1 15.21 -28.69 -0.47
CA MET A 1 15.16 -27.37 0.18
C MET A 1 15.68 -27.60 1.59
N ASP A 2 16.81 -27.03 1.94
CA ASP A 2 17.30 -27.07 3.29
C ASP A 2 16.25 -26.42 4.19
N GLU A 3 16.13 -26.89 5.42
CA GLU A 3 15.10 -26.50 6.37
C GLU A 3 15.21 -24.99 6.67
N LEU A 4 14.09 -24.26 6.65
CA LEU A 4 14.08 -22.85 7.06
C LEU A 4 14.43 -22.77 8.54
N ILE A 5 15.34 -21.86 8.89
CA ILE A 5 15.78 -21.65 10.26
C ILE A 5 14.87 -20.61 10.92
N PRO A 6 14.00 -20.98 11.86
CA PRO A 6 13.12 -20.05 12.53
C PRO A 6 13.91 -19.10 13.45
N LEU A 7 13.57 -17.80 13.43
CA LEU A 7 14.17 -16.79 14.29
C LEU A 7 13.27 -16.39 15.46
N ASN A 8 11.96 -16.68 15.36
CA ASN A 8 11.01 -16.41 16.43
C ASN A 8 9.93 -17.50 16.51
N ASN A 9 8.96 -17.31 17.42
CA ASN A 9 7.82 -18.21 17.55
C ASN A 9 7.00 -18.24 16.25
N GLN A 10 6.68 -19.43 15.77
CA GLN A 10 5.87 -19.65 14.55
C GLN A 10 4.39 -19.22 14.70
N ASP A 11 3.91 -18.98 15.92
CA ASP A 11 2.60 -18.40 16.23
C ASP A 11 2.63 -16.87 16.32
N ALA A 12 3.81 -16.22 16.15
CA ALA A 12 3.92 -14.77 16.17
C ALA A 12 3.15 -14.14 14.99
N GLU A 13 2.66 -12.91 15.17
CA GLU A 13 1.92 -12.16 14.13
C GLU A 13 2.78 -11.83 12.89
N VAL A 14 4.11 -11.81 13.04
CA VAL A 14 5.08 -11.84 11.95
C VAL A 14 6.08 -12.95 12.24
N VAL A 15 6.18 -13.92 11.35
CA VAL A 15 7.15 -15.02 11.45
C VAL A 15 8.40 -14.64 10.68
N PHE A 16 9.56 -14.79 11.33
CA PHE A 16 10.86 -14.56 10.73
C PHE A 16 11.65 -15.84 10.62
N GLU A 17 12.21 -16.06 9.43
CA GLU A 17 12.98 -17.26 9.11
C GLU A 17 14.20 -16.87 8.27
N LEU A 18 15.20 -17.74 8.25
CA LEU A 18 16.35 -17.65 7.35
C LEU A 18 16.39 -18.85 6.43
N ALA A 19 16.53 -18.61 5.13
CA ALA A 19 16.87 -19.63 4.16
C ALA A 19 18.37 -19.59 3.88
N GLN A 20 19.04 -20.73 4.05
CA GLN A 20 20.47 -20.87 3.80
C GLN A 20 20.73 -21.03 2.31
N CYS A 21 21.71 -20.30 1.77
CA CYS A 21 22.12 -20.42 0.38
C CYS A 21 23.37 -21.30 0.22
N SER A 22 23.58 -21.79 -0.99
CA SER A 22 24.67 -22.75 -1.32
C SER A 22 26.08 -22.24 -0.96
N ASN A 23 26.30 -20.94 -0.95
CA ASN A 23 27.58 -20.32 -0.62
C ASN A 23 27.68 -19.80 0.83
N GLY A 24 26.72 -20.14 1.70
CA GLY A 24 26.68 -19.73 3.10
C GLY A 24 26.00 -18.39 3.36
N SER A 25 25.63 -17.61 2.32
CA SER A 25 24.79 -16.42 2.49
C SER A 25 23.36 -16.80 2.89
N LYS A 26 22.59 -15.82 3.37
CA LYS A 26 21.25 -16.03 3.90
C LYS A 26 20.23 -15.17 3.17
N ILE A 27 18.99 -15.63 3.08
CA ILE A 27 17.82 -14.87 2.66
C ILE A 27 16.90 -14.77 3.87
N GLY A 28 16.52 -13.54 4.26
CA GLY A 28 15.55 -13.33 5.31
C GLY A 28 14.13 -13.48 4.79
N LEU A 29 13.29 -14.25 5.45
CA LEU A 29 11.88 -14.34 5.17
C LEU A 29 11.08 -13.70 6.29
N ALA A 30 10.25 -12.72 5.96
CA ALA A 30 9.28 -12.13 6.87
C ALA A 30 7.87 -12.46 6.37
N THR A 31 7.11 -13.21 7.17
CA THR A 31 5.76 -13.66 6.82
C THR A 31 4.75 -13.00 7.75
N LEU A 32 3.87 -12.15 7.19
CA LEU A 32 2.71 -11.61 7.92
C LEU A 32 1.77 -12.76 8.27
N ASN A 33 1.49 -12.98 9.55
CA ASN A 33 0.88 -14.23 10.02
C ASN A 33 -0.41 -14.01 10.83
N VAL A 34 -1.31 -13.19 10.29
CA VAL A 34 -2.67 -13.00 10.83
C VAL A 34 -3.71 -13.28 9.73
N PRO A 35 -3.72 -14.50 9.13
CA PRO A 35 -4.55 -14.79 7.95
C PRO A 35 -6.06 -14.67 8.22
N LYS A 36 -6.51 -14.80 9.48
CA LYS A 36 -7.92 -14.59 9.87
C LYS A 36 -8.37 -13.13 9.67
N ALA A 37 -7.45 -12.18 9.80
CA ALA A 37 -7.66 -10.76 9.52
C ALA A 37 -7.07 -10.34 8.16
N LEU A 38 -6.88 -11.28 7.22
CA LEU A 38 -6.27 -11.02 5.91
C LEU A 38 -4.91 -10.34 6.02
N ASN A 39 -4.14 -10.66 7.07
CA ASN A 39 -2.84 -10.09 7.38
C ASN A 39 -2.84 -8.55 7.52
N ALA A 40 -3.96 -7.95 7.98
CA ALA A 40 -4.02 -6.52 8.26
C ALA A 40 -2.97 -6.13 9.31
N LEU A 41 -2.27 -5.02 9.05
CA LEU A 41 -1.17 -4.54 9.88
C LEU A 41 -1.70 -3.91 11.17
N ASN A 42 -1.36 -4.51 12.30
CA ASN A 42 -1.51 -3.87 13.60
C ASN A 42 -0.17 -3.27 14.07
N LEU A 43 -0.22 -2.48 15.14
CA LEU A 43 0.95 -1.78 15.67
C LEU A 43 2.08 -2.73 16.11
N ASN A 44 1.74 -3.93 16.60
CA ASN A 44 2.74 -4.93 16.99
C ASN A 44 3.46 -5.51 15.76
N MET A 45 2.75 -5.80 14.68
CA MET A 45 3.34 -6.26 13.42
C MET A 45 4.29 -5.20 12.84
N ILE A 46 3.90 -3.92 12.84
CA ILE A 46 4.74 -2.80 12.40
C ILE A 46 6.05 -2.77 13.18
N ARG A 47 5.99 -2.85 14.52
CA ARG A 47 7.15 -2.85 15.39
C ARG A 47 8.06 -4.07 15.21
N LEU A 48 7.46 -5.25 15.01
CA LEU A 48 8.22 -6.48 14.74
C LEU A 48 8.99 -6.36 13.43
N LEU A 49 8.34 -5.88 12.36
CA LEU A 49 8.97 -5.69 11.05
C LEU A 49 10.09 -4.64 11.11
N ASP A 50 9.82 -3.46 11.69
CA ASP A 50 10.81 -2.38 11.81
C ASP A 50 12.07 -2.85 12.56
N LYS A 51 11.89 -3.54 13.69
CA LYS A 51 12.99 -4.08 14.48
C LYS A 51 13.81 -5.12 13.69
N GLN A 52 13.13 -6.06 13.02
CA GLN A 52 13.82 -7.14 12.31
C GLN A 52 14.51 -6.64 11.05
N LEU A 53 13.90 -5.72 10.30
CA LEU A 53 14.53 -5.12 9.12
C LEU A 53 15.79 -4.34 9.52
N LYS A 54 15.79 -3.57 10.62
CA LYS A 54 16.98 -2.90 11.14
C LYS A 54 18.08 -3.89 11.50
N HIS A 55 17.74 -4.99 12.15
CA HIS A 55 18.72 -6.03 12.48
C HIS A 55 19.30 -6.67 11.20
N TRP A 56 18.47 -6.96 10.21
CA TRP A 56 18.91 -7.53 8.94
C TRP A 56 19.67 -6.56 8.04
N ALA A 57 19.46 -5.26 8.18
CA ALA A 57 20.23 -4.24 7.47
C ALA A 57 21.73 -4.34 7.80
N ASP A 58 22.05 -4.65 9.07
CA ASP A 58 23.42 -4.73 9.60
C ASP A 58 24.05 -6.14 9.48
N ASP A 59 23.30 -7.18 9.07
CA ASP A 59 23.82 -8.54 8.91
C ASP A 59 24.51 -8.72 7.55
N ASP A 60 25.83 -8.74 7.55
CA ASP A 60 26.67 -8.92 6.34
C ASP A 60 26.44 -10.26 5.59
N GLU A 61 25.88 -11.27 6.25
CA GLU A 61 25.60 -12.57 5.65
C GLU A 61 24.23 -12.60 4.98
N LEU A 62 23.35 -11.63 5.30
CA LEU A 62 22.03 -11.51 4.69
C LEU A 62 22.12 -10.82 3.32
N ALA A 63 21.75 -11.54 2.27
CA ALA A 63 21.81 -11.03 0.90
C ALA A 63 20.63 -10.11 0.55
N PHE A 64 19.42 -10.48 0.96
CA PHE A 64 18.17 -9.74 0.73
C PHE A 64 17.03 -10.30 1.60
N VAL A 65 15.88 -9.63 1.56
CA VAL A 65 14.68 -9.99 2.31
C VAL A 65 13.55 -10.37 1.34
N VAL A 66 12.75 -11.37 1.74
CA VAL A 66 11.46 -11.70 1.09
C VAL A 66 10.36 -11.44 2.11
N LEU A 67 9.41 -10.60 1.74
CA LEU A 67 8.22 -10.27 2.53
C LEU A 67 6.99 -10.90 1.86
N LYS A 68 6.19 -11.66 2.61
CA LYS A 68 4.99 -12.34 2.11
C LYS A 68 3.88 -12.42 3.15
N GLY A 69 2.67 -12.74 2.73
CA GLY A 69 1.55 -13.07 3.62
C GLY A 69 1.42 -14.57 3.87
N MET A 70 0.92 -14.93 5.05
CA MET A 70 0.49 -16.29 5.36
C MET A 70 -0.88 -16.57 4.72
N GLY A 71 -1.02 -17.78 4.16
CA GLY A 71 -2.24 -18.21 3.47
C GLY A 71 -2.26 -17.78 2.00
N ASP A 72 -3.42 -17.93 1.36
CA ASP A 72 -3.63 -17.73 -0.08
C ASP A 72 -4.63 -16.60 -0.41
N LYS A 73 -5.14 -15.92 0.61
CA LYS A 73 -6.18 -14.89 0.43
C LYS A 73 -5.61 -13.49 0.30
N ALA A 74 -4.57 -13.16 1.06
CA ALA A 74 -4.03 -11.83 1.11
C ALA A 74 -2.54 -11.81 1.44
N PHE A 75 -1.81 -10.94 0.78
CA PHE A 75 -0.54 -10.45 1.28
C PHE A 75 -0.79 -9.59 2.53
N CYS A 76 -1.54 -8.49 2.37
CA CYS A 76 -1.96 -7.61 3.45
C CYS A 76 -3.17 -6.76 3.00
N ALA A 77 -4.25 -6.79 3.76
CA ALA A 77 -5.50 -6.09 3.40
C ALA A 77 -5.58 -4.64 3.93
N GLY A 78 -4.50 -4.09 4.47
CA GLY A 78 -4.44 -2.71 4.98
C GLY A 78 -3.99 -2.62 6.43
N GLY A 79 -4.08 -1.43 7.02
CA GLY A 79 -3.86 -1.20 8.44
C GLY A 79 -5.04 -1.66 9.30
N ASP A 80 -4.81 -1.87 10.60
CA ASP A 80 -5.86 -2.17 11.59
C ASP A 80 -6.70 -0.91 11.91
N VAL A 81 -7.54 -0.52 10.96
CA VAL A 81 -8.44 0.62 11.11
C VAL A 81 -9.54 0.39 12.15
N VAL A 82 -9.78 -0.86 12.58
CA VAL A 82 -10.72 -1.17 13.66
C VAL A 82 -10.17 -0.70 15.01
N SER A 83 -8.88 -0.92 15.26
CA SER A 83 -8.21 -0.39 16.44
C SER A 83 -8.17 1.15 16.43
N LEU A 84 -7.92 1.77 15.28
CA LEU A 84 -8.00 3.23 15.11
C LEU A 84 -9.41 3.76 15.39
N HIS A 85 -10.45 3.11 14.87
CA HIS A 85 -11.85 3.45 15.17
C HIS A 85 -12.14 3.39 16.68
N SER A 86 -11.69 2.33 17.36
CA SER A 86 -11.88 2.17 18.80
C SER A 86 -11.20 3.29 19.59
N ALA A 87 -10.00 3.70 19.21
CA ALA A 87 -9.30 4.82 19.83
C ALA A 87 -10.02 6.16 19.61
N MET A 88 -10.53 6.39 18.40
CA MET A 88 -11.35 7.58 18.09
C MET A 88 -12.62 7.63 18.95
N ALA A 89 -13.26 6.50 19.20
CA ALA A 89 -14.47 6.42 20.02
C ALA A 89 -14.22 6.65 21.53
N THR A 90 -13.01 6.37 22.03
CA THR A 90 -12.65 6.53 23.46
C THR A 90 -12.17 7.94 23.81
N GLY A 91 -12.04 8.84 22.84
CA GLY A 91 -11.69 10.25 23.06
C GLY A 91 -10.17 10.54 23.13
N GLU A 92 -9.33 9.59 22.77
CA GLU A 92 -7.87 9.77 22.60
C GLU A 92 -7.41 9.51 21.14
N PRO A 93 -8.12 10.07 20.14
CA PRO A 93 -7.88 9.70 18.73
C PRO A 93 -6.52 10.16 18.22
N ALA A 94 -6.07 11.34 18.66
CA ALA A 94 -4.86 11.95 18.12
C ALA A 94 -3.60 11.18 18.57
N ASP A 95 -3.52 10.74 19.81
CA ASP A 95 -2.31 10.09 20.36
C ASP A 95 -2.11 8.70 19.78
N TYR A 96 -3.17 7.86 19.73
CA TYR A 96 -3.07 6.54 19.12
C TYR A 96 -2.88 6.64 17.60
N GLY A 97 -3.63 7.50 16.92
CA GLY A 97 -3.50 7.74 15.49
C GLY A 97 -2.11 8.25 15.12
N GLN A 98 -1.57 9.21 15.88
CA GLN A 98 -0.20 9.69 15.66
C GLN A 98 0.83 8.57 15.84
N THR A 99 0.70 7.77 16.89
CA THR A 99 1.60 6.64 17.15
C THR A 99 1.53 5.62 16.01
N PHE A 100 0.31 5.21 15.64
CA PHE A 100 0.09 4.21 14.59
C PHE A 100 0.68 4.68 13.25
N PHE A 101 0.23 5.81 12.73
CA PHE A 101 0.67 6.30 11.42
C PHE A 101 2.16 6.70 11.40
N SER A 102 2.71 7.25 12.49
CA SER A 102 4.13 7.59 12.50
C SER A 102 5.03 6.36 12.52
N GLU A 103 4.64 5.28 13.19
CA GLU A 103 5.41 4.03 13.19
C GLU A 103 5.24 3.27 11.86
N GLU A 104 4.03 3.23 11.28
CA GLU A 104 3.77 2.64 9.97
C GLU A 104 4.55 3.37 8.87
N TYR A 105 4.47 4.71 8.81
CA TYR A 105 5.18 5.48 7.78
C TYR A 105 6.70 5.45 7.94
N ARG A 106 7.19 5.27 9.15
CA ARG A 106 8.62 5.01 9.39
C ARG A 106 9.04 3.66 8.82
N LEU A 107 8.23 2.62 9.01
CA LEU A 107 8.47 1.30 8.43
C LEU A 107 8.45 1.37 6.89
N ASP A 108 7.42 1.99 6.30
CA ASP A 108 7.31 2.14 4.86
C ASP A 108 8.50 2.91 4.28
N TYR A 109 8.89 4.02 4.91
CA TYR A 109 10.09 4.78 4.52
C TYR A 109 11.36 3.93 4.60
N THR A 110 11.50 3.13 5.66
CA THR A 110 12.63 2.19 5.82
C THR A 110 12.68 1.20 4.67
N ILE A 111 11.53 0.64 4.24
CA ILE A 111 11.47 -0.28 3.10
C ILE A 111 11.87 0.42 1.79
N HIS A 112 11.41 1.65 1.57
CA HIS A 112 11.78 2.45 0.40
C HIS A 112 13.28 2.76 0.31
N CYS A 113 13.93 2.97 1.46
CA CYS A 113 15.34 3.37 1.55
C CYS A 113 16.26 2.20 1.94
N TYR A 114 15.74 0.96 1.94
CA TYR A 114 16.48 -0.18 2.45
C TYR A 114 17.76 -0.45 1.66
N ASN A 115 18.85 -0.69 2.38
CA ASN A 115 20.20 -0.83 1.79
C ASN A 115 20.44 -2.19 1.09
N LYS A 116 19.52 -3.15 1.24
CA LYS A 116 19.56 -4.47 0.56
C LYS A 116 18.27 -4.66 -0.25
N PRO A 117 18.25 -5.55 -1.25
CA PRO A 117 17.01 -5.82 -1.97
C PRO A 117 15.91 -6.33 -1.03
N ILE A 118 14.68 -5.89 -1.26
CA ILE A 118 13.46 -6.46 -0.66
C ILE A 118 12.57 -6.94 -1.80
N VAL A 119 12.19 -8.21 -1.74
CA VAL A 119 11.17 -8.81 -2.61
C VAL A 119 9.86 -8.84 -1.85
N VAL A 120 8.82 -8.19 -2.35
CA VAL A 120 7.46 -8.44 -1.88
C VAL A 120 6.80 -9.48 -2.78
N TRP A 121 6.38 -10.60 -2.18
CA TRP A 121 5.53 -11.59 -2.82
C TRP A 121 4.06 -11.23 -2.57
N GLY A 122 3.52 -10.40 -3.44
CA GLY A 122 2.19 -9.81 -3.34
C GLY A 122 1.10 -10.74 -3.89
N ASP A 123 0.80 -11.82 -3.20
CA ASP A 123 -0.21 -12.79 -3.60
C ASP A 123 -1.56 -12.54 -2.91
N GLY A 124 -2.66 -12.55 -3.66
CA GLY A 124 -3.99 -12.26 -3.14
C GLY A 124 -4.26 -10.76 -2.94
N ILE A 125 -4.93 -10.36 -1.85
CA ILE A 125 -5.33 -8.99 -1.57
C ILE A 125 -4.13 -8.15 -1.10
N ILE A 126 -3.99 -6.93 -1.66
CA ILE A 126 -2.96 -5.95 -1.32
C ILE A 126 -3.65 -4.57 -1.29
N MET A 127 -3.94 -4.03 -0.11
CA MET A 127 -4.69 -2.78 0.02
C MET A 127 -4.10 -1.89 1.12
N GLY A 128 -4.31 -0.58 1.05
CA GLY A 128 -3.90 0.37 2.08
C GLY A 128 -2.47 0.17 2.58
N GLY A 129 -2.25 -0.08 3.87
CA GLY A 129 -0.93 -0.39 4.44
C GLY A 129 -0.18 -1.52 3.75
N GLY A 130 -0.89 -2.50 3.16
CA GLY A 130 -0.27 -3.54 2.31
C GLY A 130 0.33 -2.96 1.02
N MET A 131 -0.27 -1.91 0.46
CA MET A 131 0.33 -1.16 -0.65
C MET A 131 1.57 -0.38 -0.20
N GLY A 132 1.58 0.17 1.02
CA GLY A 132 2.74 0.84 1.62
C GLY A 132 3.95 -0.09 1.68
N LEU A 133 3.79 -1.27 2.27
CA LEU A 133 4.84 -2.29 2.32
C LEU A 133 5.34 -2.70 0.93
N MET A 134 4.43 -2.80 -0.05
CA MET A 134 4.79 -3.23 -1.41
C MET A 134 5.44 -2.12 -2.20
N ALA A 135 4.93 -0.89 -2.15
CA ALA A 135 5.35 0.20 -3.02
C ALA A 135 6.83 0.60 -2.82
N GLY A 136 7.34 0.42 -1.59
CA GLY A 136 8.74 0.70 -1.24
C GLY A 136 9.72 -0.41 -1.62
N ALA A 137 9.25 -1.63 -1.86
CA ALA A 137 10.12 -2.75 -2.13
C ALA A 137 10.86 -2.60 -3.48
N SER A 138 12.10 -3.07 -3.53
CA SER A 138 12.92 -3.02 -4.73
C SER A 138 12.46 -3.98 -5.85
N HIS A 139 11.76 -5.05 -5.47
CA HIS A 139 11.20 -6.04 -6.40
C HIS A 139 9.78 -6.40 -5.95
N ARG A 140 8.80 -5.93 -6.71
CA ARG A 140 7.38 -6.11 -6.42
C ARG A 140 6.82 -7.17 -7.33
N VAL A 141 6.54 -8.35 -6.75
CA VAL A 141 5.99 -9.50 -7.48
C VAL A 141 4.50 -9.58 -7.22
N VAL A 142 3.71 -9.67 -8.29
CA VAL A 142 2.28 -9.98 -8.27
C VAL A 142 2.01 -11.35 -8.89
N THR A 143 0.86 -11.92 -8.59
CA THR A 143 0.43 -13.22 -9.11
C THR A 143 -0.90 -13.09 -9.86
N GLU A 144 -1.37 -14.17 -10.48
CA GLU A 144 -2.70 -14.21 -11.10
C GLU A 144 -3.85 -14.00 -10.11
N ARG A 145 -3.57 -14.12 -8.80
CA ARG A 145 -4.55 -13.92 -7.72
C ARG A 145 -4.52 -12.51 -7.13
N SER A 146 -3.52 -11.70 -7.50
CA SER A 146 -3.32 -10.38 -6.91
C SER A 146 -4.47 -9.43 -7.19
N LYS A 147 -4.88 -8.72 -6.14
CA LYS A 147 -5.96 -7.73 -6.14
C LYS A 147 -5.50 -6.53 -5.36
N LEU A 148 -5.06 -5.49 -6.07
CA LEU A 148 -4.50 -4.28 -5.47
C LEU A 148 -5.53 -3.15 -5.50
N ALA A 149 -5.62 -2.36 -4.44
CA ALA A 149 -6.42 -1.14 -4.42
C ALA A 149 -5.96 -0.18 -3.31
N MET A 150 -6.32 1.11 -3.48
CA MET A 150 -6.29 2.14 -2.44
C MET A 150 -7.74 2.60 -2.20
N PRO A 151 -8.53 1.85 -1.38
CA PRO A 151 -9.97 2.07 -1.25
C PRO A 151 -10.34 3.08 -0.16
N GLU A 152 -9.41 3.89 0.31
CA GLU A 152 -9.49 4.75 1.50
C GLU A 152 -10.66 5.74 1.42
N ILE A 153 -11.04 6.20 0.23
CA ILE A 153 -12.21 7.05 0.00
C ILE A 153 -13.52 6.43 0.54
N THR A 154 -13.58 5.11 0.64
CA THR A 154 -14.77 4.40 1.16
C THR A 154 -14.90 4.42 2.68
N ILE A 155 -13.82 4.78 3.37
CA ILE A 155 -13.76 4.84 4.83
C ILE A 155 -13.46 6.26 5.36
N GLY A 156 -13.61 7.30 4.53
CA GLY A 156 -13.35 8.67 4.96
C GLY A 156 -11.86 8.99 5.21
N LEU A 157 -10.97 8.18 4.64
CA LEU A 157 -9.53 8.39 4.60
C LEU A 157 -9.13 8.77 3.15
N TYR A 158 -7.88 8.85 2.86
CA TYR A 158 -7.29 9.10 1.54
C TYR A 158 -6.14 8.10 1.33
N PRO A 159 -5.67 7.83 0.11
CA PRO A 159 -4.48 7.01 -0.14
C PRO A 159 -3.26 7.61 0.55
N ASP A 160 -2.82 6.96 1.62
CA ASP A 160 -1.66 7.31 2.45
C ASP A 160 -0.47 6.37 2.20
N VAL A 161 0.34 6.06 3.18
CA VAL A 161 1.48 5.10 3.14
C VAL A 161 2.48 5.35 2.01
N GLY A 162 2.70 6.62 1.67
CA GLY A 162 3.56 7.05 0.57
C GLY A 162 2.84 7.20 -0.77
N ALA A 163 1.50 7.11 -0.81
CA ALA A 163 0.73 7.24 -2.05
C ALA A 163 0.89 8.61 -2.72
N SER A 164 1.12 9.67 -1.95
CA SER A 164 1.53 10.98 -2.49
C SER A 164 2.75 10.89 -3.41
N TYR A 165 3.62 9.92 -3.19
CA TYR A 165 4.82 9.71 -3.97
C TYR A 165 4.64 8.69 -5.08
N PHE A 166 4.07 7.51 -4.78
CA PHE A 166 4.01 6.44 -5.76
C PHE A 166 2.86 6.59 -6.78
N LEU A 167 1.71 7.18 -6.41
CA LEU A 167 0.62 7.39 -7.36
C LEU A 167 0.96 8.44 -8.44
N GLN A 168 1.88 9.37 -8.16
CA GLN A 168 2.38 10.30 -9.17
C GLN A 168 3.25 9.65 -10.25
N LYS A 169 3.78 8.44 -9.97
CA LYS A 169 4.58 7.68 -10.94
C LYS A 169 3.72 6.88 -11.92
N ALA A 170 2.44 6.72 -11.61
CA ALA A 170 1.50 6.10 -12.53
C ALA A 170 1.31 6.99 -13.78
N PRO A 171 1.18 6.38 -14.98
CA PRO A 171 1.00 7.16 -16.20
C PRO A 171 -0.26 8.05 -16.16
N ASP A 172 -0.18 9.22 -16.77
CA ASP A 172 -1.30 10.12 -17.03
C ASP A 172 -2.16 10.44 -15.78
N ASN A 173 -3.48 10.22 -15.87
CA ASN A 173 -4.43 10.45 -14.77
C ASN A 173 -4.69 9.20 -13.90
N ILE A 174 -3.95 8.12 -14.10
CA ILE A 174 -4.20 6.84 -13.42
C ILE A 174 -4.11 6.99 -11.91
N GLY A 175 -3.07 7.68 -11.39
CA GLY A 175 -2.93 7.85 -9.94
C GLY A 175 -4.11 8.56 -9.30
N LEU A 176 -4.59 9.66 -9.92
CA LEU A 176 -5.76 10.39 -9.44
C LEU A 176 -7.04 9.54 -9.56
N PHE A 177 -7.21 8.82 -10.68
CA PHE A 177 -8.34 7.92 -10.87
C PHE A 177 -8.39 6.83 -9.80
N LEU A 178 -7.27 6.18 -9.52
CA LEU A 178 -7.16 5.14 -8.48
C LEU A 178 -7.50 5.69 -7.10
N GLY A 179 -6.96 6.86 -6.74
CA GLY A 179 -7.25 7.48 -5.45
C GLY A 179 -8.71 7.92 -5.28
N LEU A 180 -9.34 8.42 -6.34
CA LEU A 180 -10.74 8.86 -6.30
C LEU A 180 -11.73 7.69 -6.33
N THR A 181 -11.37 6.55 -6.92
CA THR A 181 -12.33 5.47 -7.18
C THR A 181 -12.06 4.21 -6.36
N GLY A 182 -10.87 4.07 -5.76
CA GLY A 182 -10.45 2.82 -5.16
C GLY A 182 -10.53 1.63 -6.12
N ALA A 183 -10.34 1.86 -7.42
CA ALA A 183 -10.51 0.83 -8.45
C ALA A 183 -9.58 -0.35 -8.21
N LEU A 184 -10.14 -1.56 -8.32
CA LEU A 184 -9.40 -2.79 -8.10
C LEU A 184 -8.50 -3.08 -9.31
N MET A 185 -7.22 -3.23 -9.07
CA MET A 185 -6.22 -3.59 -10.07
C MET A 185 -5.94 -5.10 -10.01
N ASN A 186 -5.84 -5.73 -11.16
CA ASN A 186 -5.22 -7.05 -11.31
C ASN A 186 -3.70 -6.91 -11.53
N ALA A 187 -3.00 -8.01 -11.78
CA ALA A 187 -1.56 -8.01 -12.00
C ALA A 187 -1.12 -7.19 -13.23
N ASP A 188 -1.90 -7.19 -14.33
CA ASP A 188 -1.61 -6.38 -15.52
C ASP A 188 -1.78 -4.89 -15.22
N ASP A 189 -2.85 -4.52 -14.53
CA ASP A 189 -3.08 -3.14 -14.09
C ASP A 189 -1.97 -2.64 -13.15
N ALA A 190 -1.56 -3.45 -12.18
CA ALA A 190 -0.52 -3.10 -11.22
C ALA A 190 0.82 -2.83 -11.92
N ARG A 191 1.18 -3.64 -12.91
CA ARG A 191 2.37 -3.41 -13.74
C ARG A 191 2.23 -2.17 -14.62
N PHE A 192 1.05 -1.97 -15.21
CA PHE A 192 0.78 -0.81 -16.03
C PHE A 192 0.84 0.51 -15.24
N ALA A 193 0.34 0.50 -14.01
CA ALA A 193 0.39 1.64 -13.10
C ALA A 193 1.77 1.84 -12.44
N ALA A 194 2.79 1.05 -12.81
CA ALA A 194 4.12 1.05 -12.20
C ALA A 194 4.12 0.72 -10.68
N LEU A 195 3.13 -0.05 -10.23
CA LEU A 195 2.99 -0.52 -8.84
C LEU A 195 3.49 -1.95 -8.63
N ALA A 196 3.82 -2.68 -9.71
CA ALA A 196 4.46 -3.99 -9.68
C ALA A 196 5.51 -4.11 -10.79
N ASP A 197 6.54 -4.97 -10.57
CA ASP A 197 7.66 -5.16 -11.48
C ASP A 197 7.56 -6.48 -12.24
N HIS A 198 7.15 -7.54 -11.54
CA HIS A 198 7.09 -8.90 -12.06
C HIS A 198 5.74 -9.54 -11.81
N SER A 199 5.37 -10.47 -12.71
CA SER A 199 4.15 -11.26 -12.60
C SER A 199 4.52 -12.73 -12.68
N ILE A 200 4.38 -13.44 -11.55
CA ILE A 200 4.83 -14.84 -11.42
C ILE A 200 3.66 -15.67 -10.89
N ASP A 201 3.41 -16.85 -11.52
CA ASP A 201 2.33 -17.73 -11.07
C ASP A 201 2.44 -18.07 -9.59
N SER A 202 1.33 -17.99 -8.84
CA SER A 202 1.30 -18.16 -7.39
C SER A 202 1.88 -19.49 -6.90
N ASN A 203 1.76 -20.55 -7.69
CA ASN A 203 2.29 -21.89 -7.38
C ASN A 203 3.82 -22.00 -7.54
N LYS A 204 4.50 -20.97 -8.06
CA LYS A 204 5.95 -20.98 -8.29
C LYS A 204 6.78 -20.49 -7.09
N PHE A 205 6.15 -19.98 -6.02
CA PHE A 205 6.90 -19.42 -4.88
C PHE A 205 7.95 -20.39 -4.31
N THR A 206 7.57 -21.65 -4.06
CA THR A 206 8.48 -22.65 -3.50
C THR A 206 9.65 -22.95 -4.43
N THR A 207 9.39 -23.07 -5.75
CA THR A 207 10.44 -23.29 -6.76
C THR A 207 11.34 -22.07 -6.89
N LEU A 208 10.76 -20.85 -6.87
CA LEU A 208 11.52 -19.62 -6.89
C LEU A 208 12.46 -19.54 -5.67
N LEU A 209 11.95 -19.75 -4.46
CA LEU A 209 12.77 -19.71 -3.24
C LEU A 209 13.90 -20.73 -3.29
N ALA A 210 13.64 -21.98 -3.73
CA ALA A 210 14.66 -22.99 -3.90
C ALA A 210 15.74 -22.54 -4.90
N THR A 211 15.33 -21.99 -6.07
CA THR A 211 16.26 -21.46 -7.07
C THR A 211 17.11 -20.31 -6.53
N LEU A 212 16.51 -19.42 -5.70
CA LEU A 212 17.23 -18.34 -5.05
C LEU A 212 18.27 -18.87 -4.05
N CYS A 213 17.95 -19.93 -3.29
CA CYS A 213 18.89 -20.56 -2.35
C CYS A 213 20.05 -21.28 -3.04
N GLU A 214 19.85 -21.77 -4.26
CA GLU A 214 20.92 -22.40 -5.06
C GLU A 214 21.94 -21.37 -5.59
N GLN A 215 21.63 -20.07 -5.55
CA GLN A 215 22.52 -19.04 -6.03
C GLN A 215 23.58 -18.66 -4.99
N SER A 216 24.73 -18.19 -5.50
CA SER A 216 25.73 -17.52 -4.67
C SER A 216 25.44 -16.04 -4.61
N TRP A 217 25.17 -15.50 -3.40
CA TRP A 217 24.95 -14.08 -3.17
C TRP A 217 26.20 -13.45 -2.54
N GLY A 218 26.48 -12.22 -2.90
CA GLY A 218 27.63 -11.46 -2.38
C GLY A 218 27.22 -10.42 -1.32
N LYS A 219 28.23 -9.66 -0.84
CA LYS A 219 27.98 -8.55 0.11
C LYS A 219 27.59 -7.23 -0.58
N VAL A 220 27.74 -7.14 -1.90
CA VAL A 220 27.43 -5.93 -2.67
C VAL A 220 25.97 -5.94 -3.07
N ALA A 221 25.16 -5.14 -2.40
CA ALA A 221 23.70 -5.10 -2.58
C ALA A 221 23.28 -4.82 -4.05
N ALA A 222 23.98 -3.93 -4.75
CA ALA A 222 23.70 -3.63 -6.16
C ALA A 222 23.86 -4.87 -7.07
N LEU A 223 24.87 -5.71 -6.86
CA LEU A 223 25.06 -6.94 -7.62
C LEU A 223 23.97 -7.99 -7.29
N ASN A 224 23.56 -8.05 -6.02
CA ASN A 224 22.46 -8.90 -5.61
C ASN A 224 21.15 -8.41 -6.25
N HIS A 225 20.90 -7.10 -6.29
CA HIS A 225 19.74 -6.50 -6.94
C HIS A 225 19.65 -6.89 -8.43
N ASP A 226 20.74 -6.70 -9.19
CA ASP A 226 20.77 -7.02 -10.62
C ASP A 226 20.53 -8.50 -10.89
N LYS A 227 21.20 -9.37 -10.10
CA LYS A 227 21.04 -10.83 -10.21
C LYS A 227 19.61 -11.27 -9.87
N LEU A 228 19.03 -10.70 -8.81
CA LEU A 228 17.66 -10.97 -8.40
C LEU A 228 16.66 -10.54 -9.48
N THR A 229 16.85 -9.34 -10.05
CA THR A 229 16.06 -8.86 -11.19
C THR A 229 16.09 -9.83 -12.37
N GLN A 230 17.25 -10.37 -12.72
CA GLN A 230 17.39 -11.31 -13.85
C GLN A 230 16.66 -12.63 -13.57
N LEU A 231 16.76 -13.15 -12.35
CA LEU A 231 16.06 -14.38 -11.95
C LEU A 231 14.55 -14.21 -11.94
N LEU A 232 14.06 -13.10 -11.37
CA LEU A 232 12.62 -12.80 -11.36
C LEU A 232 12.08 -12.60 -12.77
N LYS A 233 12.81 -11.93 -13.67
CA LYS A 233 12.44 -11.80 -15.10
C LYS A 233 12.33 -13.18 -15.80
N LYS A 234 13.19 -14.14 -15.47
CA LYS A 234 13.07 -15.48 -16.02
C LYS A 234 11.77 -16.15 -15.58
N PHE A 235 11.45 -16.11 -14.29
CA PHE A 235 10.20 -16.66 -13.76
C PHE A 235 8.95 -15.94 -14.31
N ASP A 236 9.00 -14.62 -14.48
CA ASP A 236 7.95 -13.81 -15.12
C ASP A 236 7.71 -14.28 -16.56
N GLY A 237 8.78 -14.44 -17.36
CA GLY A 237 8.68 -14.92 -18.74
C GLY A 237 8.17 -16.35 -18.90
N GLU A 238 8.27 -17.18 -17.85
CA GLU A 238 7.75 -18.55 -17.80
C GLU A 238 6.32 -18.64 -17.24
N SER A 239 5.75 -17.51 -16.79
CA SER A 239 4.42 -17.45 -16.20
C SER A 239 3.34 -17.25 -17.26
N LYS A 240 2.10 -17.56 -16.90
CA LYS A 240 0.97 -17.41 -17.81
C LYS A 240 0.74 -15.95 -18.16
N THR A 241 0.26 -15.70 -19.37
CA THR A 241 -0.18 -14.35 -19.76
C THR A 241 -1.31 -13.89 -18.86
N MET A 242 -1.16 -12.70 -18.29
CA MET A 242 -2.18 -12.09 -17.43
C MET A 242 -3.39 -11.62 -18.26
N GLU A 243 -4.57 -11.69 -17.65
CA GLU A 243 -5.75 -11.06 -18.23
C GLU A 243 -5.54 -9.54 -18.32
N LYS A 244 -5.95 -8.95 -19.44
CA LYS A 244 -5.88 -7.51 -19.65
C LYS A 244 -6.66 -6.78 -18.56
N GLY A 245 -6.03 -5.81 -17.92
CA GLY A 245 -6.62 -5.05 -16.83
C GLY A 245 -7.61 -3.98 -17.28
N GLY A 246 -8.38 -3.50 -16.31
CA GLY A 246 -9.38 -2.44 -16.53
C GLY A 246 -8.74 -1.09 -16.84
N LEU A 247 -7.58 -0.75 -16.25
CA LEU A 247 -6.87 0.49 -16.52
C LEU A 247 -6.49 0.62 -18.01
N ARG A 248 -5.89 -0.43 -18.58
CA ARG A 248 -5.54 -0.45 -20.00
C ARG A 248 -6.78 -0.42 -20.91
N THR A 249 -7.85 -1.09 -20.48
CA THR A 249 -9.08 -1.17 -21.26
C THR A 249 -9.77 0.19 -21.34
N HIS A 250 -9.75 0.95 -20.23
CA HIS A 250 -10.45 2.23 -20.10
C HIS A 250 -9.51 3.45 -20.07
N LEU A 251 -8.25 3.30 -20.52
CA LEU A 251 -7.25 4.37 -20.46
C LEU A 251 -7.73 5.68 -21.10
N ASN A 252 -8.36 5.60 -22.28
CA ASN A 252 -8.89 6.78 -22.96
C ASN A 252 -9.99 7.47 -22.14
N THR A 253 -10.86 6.71 -21.49
CA THR A 253 -11.90 7.22 -20.59
C THR A 253 -11.27 7.91 -19.37
N ILE A 254 -10.27 7.28 -18.77
CA ILE A 254 -9.55 7.83 -17.61
C ILE A 254 -8.84 9.14 -18.02
N ASN A 255 -8.18 9.17 -19.18
CA ASN A 255 -7.41 10.33 -19.63
C ASN A 255 -8.27 11.55 -19.96
N ARG A 256 -9.54 11.37 -20.30
CA ARG A 256 -10.48 12.48 -20.47
C ARG A 256 -10.71 13.30 -19.20
N MET A 257 -10.32 12.81 -18.03
CA MET A 257 -10.28 13.63 -16.80
C MET A 257 -9.39 14.89 -16.95
N SER A 258 -8.40 14.86 -17.87
CA SER A 258 -7.56 16.04 -18.15
C SER A 258 -8.30 17.19 -18.84
N GLU A 259 -9.46 16.93 -19.43
CA GLU A 259 -10.32 17.95 -20.05
C GLU A 259 -10.92 18.90 -18.98
N TYR A 260 -10.86 18.54 -17.69
CA TYR A 260 -11.40 19.31 -16.56
C TYR A 260 -10.25 19.78 -15.64
N SER A 261 -10.23 21.07 -15.31
CA SER A 261 -9.16 21.65 -14.50
C SER A 261 -9.34 21.45 -13.00
N ASP A 262 -10.58 21.36 -12.53
CA ASP A 262 -10.93 21.27 -11.11
C ASP A 262 -11.50 19.91 -10.72
N LEU A 263 -11.56 19.66 -9.42
CA LEU A 263 -12.06 18.40 -8.87
C LEU A 263 -13.54 18.18 -9.23
N ALA A 264 -14.37 19.20 -9.15
CA ALA A 264 -15.80 19.07 -9.39
C ALA A 264 -16.08 18.63 -10.83
N GLY A 265 -15.40 19.22 -11.81
CA GLY A 265 -15.49 18.81 -13.22
C GLY A 265 -15.04 17.37 -13.43
N LYS A 266 -13.91 16.96 -12.81
CA LYS A 266 -13.41 15.58 -12.91
C LYS A 266 -14.39 14.57 -12.30
N VAL A 267 -14.90 14.86 -11.10
CA VAL A 267 -15.85 13.98 -10.40
C VAL A 267 -17.19 13.92 -11.17
N ASN A 268 -17.72 15.05 -11.65
CA ASN A 268 -18.94 15.07 -12.45
C ASN A 268 -18.77 14.25 -13.74
N TYR A 269 -17.63 14.38 -14.42
CA TYR A 269 -17.31 13.57 -15.58
C TYR A 269 -17.34 12.07 -15.24
N LEU A 270 -16.57 11.64 -14.23
CA LEU A 270 -16.49 10.22 -13.86
C LEU A 270 -17.83 9.66 -13.40
N THR A 271 -18.57 10.40 -12.57
CA THR A 271 -19.87 9.96 -12.05
C THR A 271 -20.97 9.98 -13.10
N GLY A 272 -20.80 10.73 -14.20
CA GLY A 272 -21.68 10.72 -15.37
C GLY A 272 -21.44 9.56 -16.33
N ILE A 273 -20.39 8.74 -16.14
CA ILE A 273 -20.13 7.61 -17.02
C ILE A 273 -21.16 6.50 -16.77
N GLU A 274 -21.84 6.11 -17.83
CA GLU A 274 -22.65 4.88 -17.89
C GLU A 274 -21.85 3.81 -18.63
N SER A 275 -21.73 2.62 -18.04
CA SER A 275 -20.92 1.53 -18.60
C SER A 275 -21.50 0.17 -18.23
N ASP A 276 -21.58 -0.72 -19.22
CA ASP A 276 -21.88 -2.14 -19.01
C ASP A 276 -20.66 -2.93 -18.49
N ASP A 277 -19.46 -2.35 -18.59
CA ASP A 277 -18.26 -2.94 -18.03
C ASP A 277 -18.31 -2.89 -16.49
N LYS A 278 -18.27 -4.07 -15.86
CA LYS A 278 -18.42 -4.22 -14.41
C LYS A 278 -17.31 -3.54 -13.61
N TRP A 279 -16.09 -3.52 -14.16
CA TRP A 279 -14.96 -2.90 -13.48
C TRP A 279 -15.11 -1.38 -13.42
N LEU A 280 -15.40 -0.76 -14.57
CA LEU A 280 -15.60 0.69 -14.64
C LEU A 280 -16.86 1.12 -13.88
N ALA A 281 -17.97 0.40 -14.02
CA ALA A 281 -19.20 0.67 -13.29
C ALA A 281 -18.98 0.59 -11.77
N LYS A 282 -18.18 -0.37 -11.28
CA LYS A 282 -17.82 -0.46 -9.85
C LYS A 282 -16.96 0.72 -9.40
N ALA A 283 -15.95 1.13 -10.18
CA ALA A 283 -15.11 2.29 -9.88
C ALA A 283 -15.96 3.58 -9.76
N VAL A 284 -16.85 3.81 -10.73
CA VAL A 284 -17.81 4.94 -10.73
C VAL A 284 -18.74 4.87 -9.52
N LYS A 285 -19.26 3.69 -9.20
CA LYS A 285 -20.12 3.49 -8.02
C LYS A 285 -19.38 3.81 -6.73
N THR A 286 -18.12 3.37 -6.60
CA THR A 286 -17.31 3.65 -5.41
C THR A 286 -17.13 5.16 -5.23
N LEU A 287 -16.78 5.90 -6.28
CA LEU A 287 -16.66 7.35 -6.22
C LEU A 287 -17.99 8.03 -5.83
N LYS A 288 -19.13 7.58 -6.36
CA LYS A 288 -20.47 8.14 -6.05
C LYS A 288 -20.84 8.01 -4.57
N HIS A 289 -20.38 6.95 -3.90
CA HIS A 289 -20.70 6.65 -2.49
C HIS A 289 -19.54 6.98 -1.54
N GLY A 290 -18.37 7.30 -2.09
CA GLY A 290 -17.18 7.66 -1.35
C GLY A 290 -17.34 8.98 -0.60
N CYS A 291 -16.45 9.23 0.34
CA CYS A 291 -16.43 10.43 1.14
C CYS A 291 -16.04 11.66 0.30
N PRO A 292 -16.90 12.71 0.23
CA PRO A 292 -16.58 13.92 -0.53
C PRO A 292 -15.34 14.66 0.00
N LEU A 293 -15.13 14.69 1.32
CA LEU A 293 -13.91 15.25 1.91
C LEU A 293 -12.68 14.47 1.44
N SER A 294 -12.74 13.14 1.44
CA SER A 294 -11.62 12.31 0.92
C SER A 294 -11.30 12.59 -0.54
N ALA A 295 -12.30 12.86 -1.38
CA ALA A 295 -12.06 13.24 -2.78
C ALA A 295 -11.26 14.56 -2.89
N HIS A 296 -11.56 15.56 -2.06
CA HIS A 296 -10.76 16.79 -1.95
C HIS A 296 -9.34 16.50 -1.47
N LEU A 297 -9.20 15.64 -0.45
CA LEU A 297 -7.88 15.29 0.09
C LEU A 297 -7.01 14.60 -0.97
N VAL A 298 -7.56 13.64 -1.71
CA VAL A 298 -6.85 12.96 -2.82
C VAL A 298 -6.38 13.94 -3.88
N PHE A 299 -7.26 14.85 -4.31
CA PHE A 299 -6.93 15.83 -5.34
C PHE A 299 -5.84 16.80 -4.89
N GLU A 300 -6.01 17.41 -3.71
CA GLU A 300 -5.04 18.37 -3.16
C GLU A 300 -3.71 17.69 -2.77
N GLN A 301 -3.76 16.47 -2.22
CA GLN A 301 -2.58 15.66 -1.91
C GLN A 301 -1.69 15.49 -3.14
N LEU A 302 -2.23 14.96 -4.24
CA LEU A 302 -1.44 14.70 -5.45
C LEU A 302 -0.94 15.99 -6.09
N LYS A 303 -1.71 17.07 -6.03
CA LYS A 303 -1.30 18.39 -6.51
C LYS A 303 -0.15 18.96 -5.66
N ARG A 304 -0.26 18.93 -4.33
CA ARG A 304 0.75 19.49 -3.40
C ARG A 304 2.01 18.65 -3.33
N ALA A 305 1.91 17.35 -3.58
CA ALA A 305 3.05 16.45 -3.59
C ALA A 305 3.92 16.54 -4.84
N GLN A 306 3.52 17.31 -5.86
CA GLN A 306 4.32 17.49 -7.07
C GLN A 306 5.71 18.04 -6.74
N GLY A 307 6.75 17.26 -7.10
CA GLY A 307 8.14 17.61 -6.85
C GLY A 307 8.62 17.43 -5.40
N LEU A 308 7.79 16.96 -4.50
CA LEU A 308 8.22 16.64 -3.15
C LEU A 308 9.11 15.38 -3.11
N SER A 309 10.05 15.37 -2.17
CA SER A 309 10.80 14.16 -1.84
C SER A 309 9.90 13.14 -1.13
N LEU A 310 10.29 11.86 -1.16
CA LEU A 310 9.60 10.80 -0.42
C LEU A 310 9.39 11.17 1.06
N LYS A 311 10.45 11.65 1.74
CA LYS A 311 10.37 12.12 3.14
C LYS A 311 9.34 13.22 3.32
N ALA A 312 9.28 14.19 2.40
CA ALA A 312 8.31 15.28 2.46
C ALA A 312 6.87 14.78 2.24
N CYS A 313 6.66 13.81 1.36
CA CYS A 313 5.36 13.17 1.18
C CYS A 313 4.89 12.48 2.47
N PHE A 314 5.72 11.64 3.09
CA PHE A 314 5.36 10.99 4.36
C PHE A 314 5.12 11.99 5.50
N LYS A 315 5.87 13.09 5.55
CA LYS A 315 5.62 14.15 6.54
C LYS A 315 4.26 14.83 6.32
N MET A 316 3.91 15.14 5.09
CA MET A 316 2.60 15.69 4.74
C MET A 316 1.48 14.71 5.09
N GLU A 317 1.61 13.45 4.68
CA GLU A 317 0.63 12.40 4.95
C GLU A 317 0.41 12.18 6.45
N LEU A 318 1.46 12.21 7.28
CA LEU A 318 1.28 12.08 8.72
C LEU A 318 0.38 13.19 9.29
N GLY A 319 0.56 14.42 8.82
CA GLY A 319 -0.31 15.54 9.21
C GLY A 319 -1.77 15.30 8.81
N MET A 320 -1.98 14.83 7.59
CA MET A 320 -3.30 14.52 7.06
C MET A 320 -3.96 13.36 7.83
N SER A 321 -3.25 12.25 8.06
CA SER A 321 -3.81 11.03 8.69
C SER A 321 -4.18 11.27 10.16
N VAL A 322 -3.34 11.99 10.92
CA VAL A 322 -3.71 12.36 12.29
C VAL A 322 -4.92 13.30 12.31
N THR A 323 -5.03 14.21 11.33
CA THR A 323 -6.21 15.08 11.20
C THR A 323 -7.46 14.28 10.80
N CYS A 324 -7.36 13.22 9.99
CA CYS A 324 -8.48 12.31 9.71
C CYS A 324 -9.04 11.69 10.99
N CYS A 325 -8.20 11.33 11.97
CA CYS A 325 -8.66 10.80 13.25
C CYS A 325 -9.47 11.84 14.06
N GLU A 326 -9.31 13.14 13.80
CA GLU A 326 -9.96 14.22 14.55
C GLU A 326 -11.25 14.74 13.89
N VAL A 327 -11.44 14.56 12.58
CA VAL A 327 -12.53 15.22 11.83
C VAL A 327 -13.82 14.40 11.78
N GLY A 328 -13.76 13.09 12.06
CA GLY A 328 -14.97 12.26 12.19
C GLY A 328 -15.36 11.46 10.96
N GLU A 329 -15.03 11.88 9.73
CA GLU A 329 -15.37 11.13 8.51
C GLU A 329 -14.73 9.74 8.48
N PHE A 330 -13.48 9.62 8.94
CA PHE A 330 -12.78 8.34 9.03
C PHE A 330 -13.43 7.41 10.04
N GLN A 331 -13.83 7.93 11.21
CA GLN A 331 -14.56 7.14 12.21
C GLN A 331 -15.87 6.62 11.65
N GLU A 332 -16.66 7.47 10.97
CA GLU A 332 -17.93 7.10 10.38
C GLU A 332 -17.79 6.07 9.25
N GLY A 333 -16.81 6.27 8.37
CA GLY A 333 -16.57 5.32 7.27
C GLY A 333 -16.18 3.92 7.77
N VAL A 334 -15.32 3.84 8.79
CA VAL A 334 -14.95 2.56 9.42
C VAL A 334 -16.15 1.96 10.14
N ARG A 335 -16.96 2.76 10.86
CA ARG A 335 -18.21 2.28 11.46
C ARG A 335 -19.08 1.58 10.42
N ALA A 336 -19.40 2.30 9.34
CA ALA A 336 -20.34 1.81 8.33
C ALA A 336 -19.84 0.57 7.58
N LEU A 337 -18.52 0.51 7.28
CA LEU A 337 -17.98 -0.59 6.48
C LEU A 337 -17.59 -1.82 7.31
N LEU A 338 -17.01 -1.64 8.51
CA LEU A 338 -16.34 -2.71 9.24
C LEU A 338 -16.97 -3.05 10.60
N ILE A 339 -17.59 -2.08 11.29
CA ILE A 339 -18.18 -2.29 12.61
C ILE A 339 -19.64 -2.71 12.45
N ASP A 340 -20.50 -1.79 12.00
CA ASP A 340 -21.95 -2.04 11.85
C ASP A 340 -22.27 -2.79 10.56
N LYS A 341 -21.41 -2.65 9.53
CA LYS A 341 -21.52 -3.31 8.22
C LYS A 341 -22.83 -2.99 7.48
N ASP A 342 -23.40 -1.82 7.75
CA ASP A 342 -24.61 -1.32 7.10
C ASP A 342 -24.32 -0.74 5.69
N MET A 343 -23.04 -0.52 5.33
CA MET A 343 -22.59 0.03 4.05
C MET A 343 -23.22 1.39 3.72
N SER A 344 -23.62 2.14 4.73
CA SER A 344 -24.36 3.39 4.60
C SER A 344 -23.75 4.49 5.47
N PRO A 345 -22.53 4.98 5.13
CA PRO A 345 -21.87 6.03 5.89
C PRO A 345 -22.68 7.32 5.82
N GLN A 346 -22.80 8.01 6.95
CA GLN A 346 -23.44 9.31 7.08
C GLN A 346 -22.33 10.38 7.10
N TRP A 347 -21.86 10.75 5.90
CA TRP A 347 -20.81 11.76 5.78
C TRP A 347 -21.25 13.11 6.34
N GLN A 348 -20.40 13.78 7.08
CA GLN A 348 -20.64 15.14 7.60
C GLN A 348 -20.82 16.12 6.45
N TYR A 349 -20.10 15.91 5.35
CA TYR A 349 -20.22 16.70 4.12
C TYR A 349 -20.78 15.82 3.00
N PRO A 350 -22.09 15.85 2.72
CA PRO A 350 -22.74 14.95 1.79
C PRO A 350 -22.41 15.23 0.30
N SER A 351 -21.78 16.36 -0.02
CA SER A 351 -21.34 16.70 -1.38
C SER A 351 -20.01 17.44 -1.38
N LEU A 352 -19.33 17.47 -2.55
CA LEU A 352 -18.08 18.21 -2.71
C LEU A 352 -18.23 19.71 -2.41
N GLN A 353 -19.37 20.29 -2.80
CA GLN A 353 -19.65 21.73 -2.64
C GLN A 353 -19.86 22.12 -1.17
N GLU A 354 -20.19 21.16 -0.31
CA GLU A 354 -20.42 21.41 1.10
C GLU A 354 -19.16 21.30 1.96
N VAL A 355 -18.05 20.82 1.39
CA VAL A 355 -16.76 20.76 2.09
C VAL A 355 -16.12 22.15 2.12
N PRO A 356 -15.99 22.81 3.30
CA PRO A 356 -15.35 24.11 3.38
C PRO A 356 -13.84 24.03 3.07
N GLU A 357 -13.33 25.01 2.33
CA GLU A 357 -11.88 25.10 2.04
C GLU A 357 -11.03 25.14 3.33
N SER A 358 -11.52 25.81 4.38
CA SER A 358 -10.84 25.84 5.68
C SER A 358 -10.69 24.47 6.34
N VAL A 359 -11.62 23.55 6.07
CA VAL A 359 -11.52 22.17 6.54
C VAL A 359 -10.42 21.45 5.75
N ILE A 360 -10.40 21.59 4.41
CA ILE A 360 -9.36 20.98 3.56
C ILE A 360 -7.97 21.48 3.99
N GLU A 361 -7.80 22.79 4.16
CA GLU A 361 -6.54 23.39 4.56
C GLU A 361 -6.03 22.92 5.93
N ARG A 362 -6.92 22.55 6.85
CA ARG A 362 -6.53 22.00 8.15
C ARG A 362 -5.68 20.72 8.03
N PHE A 363 -5.94 19.90 7.02
CA PHE A 363 -5.20 18.63 6.80
C PHE A 363 -3.75 18.87 6.38
N PHE A 364 -3.47 19.96 5.67
CA PHE A 364 -2.15 20.27 5.15
C PHE A 364 -1.36 21.25 6.01
N ASN A 365 -1.99 21.88 7.00
CA ASN A 365 -1.39 22.91 7.84
C ASN A 365 -1.23 22.51 9.31
N ARG A 366 -1.18 21.19 9.61
CA ARG A 366 -0.98 20.72 10.98
C ARG A 366 0.37 21.17 11.51
N GLN A 367 0.34 21.82 12.68
CA GLN A 367 1.55 22.29 13.36
C GLN A 367 2.05 21.24 14.33
N TRP A 368 3.36 21.05 14.34
CA TRP A 368 4.07 20.15 15.23
C TRP A 368 5.07 20.93 16.08
N ARG A 369 5.21 20.60 17.35
CA ARG A 369 6.34 21.12 18.16
C ARG A 369 7.66 20.54 17.62
N GLU A 370 7.66 19.26 17.33
CA GLU A 370 8.72 18.52 16.65
C GLU A 370 8.03 17.46 15.79
N HIS A 371 8.35 17.43 14.50
CA HIS A 371 7.65 16.54 13.60
C HIS A 371 8.04 15.08 13.87
N PRO A 372 7.08 14.13 14.12
CA PRO A 372 7.41 12.74 14.48
C PRO A 372 8.31 12.01 13.48
N LEU A 373 8.27 12.42 12.20
CA LEU A 373 9.08 11.87 11.11
C LEU A 373 10.30 12.76 10.77
N GLU A 374 10.75 13.68 11.65
CA GLU A 374 11.92 14.52 11.37
C GLU A 374 13.20 13.68 11.22
N THR A 375 13.32 12.63 11.99
CA THR A 375 14.50 11.74 12.05
C THR A 375 14.55 10.66 10.95
N LEU A 376 13.66 10.69 9.95
CA LEU A 376 13.78 9.81 8.79
C LEU A 376 15.08 10.12 8.03
N VAL A 377 15.88 9.09 7.77
CA VAL A 377 17.22 9.20 7.16
C VAL A 377 17.25 8.44 5.84
#